data_486578012ad661ab4dd0e6578ad49ba5
#
_entry.id   486578012ad661ab4dd0e6578ad49ba5
#
_cell.length_a   1.000
_cell.length_b   1.000
_cell.length_c   1.000
_cell.angle_alpha   90.00
_cell.angle_beta   90.00
_cell.angle_gamma   90.00
#
_symmetry.space_group_name_H-M   'P 1'
#
loop_
_entity.id
_entity.type
_entity.pdbx_description
1 polymer ?
#
loop_
_entity_poly.entity_id
_entity_poly.type
_entity_poly.pdbx_seq_one_letter_code
_entity_poly.pdbx_strand_id
1 'polypeptide(L)'
;MKTETLIAAAPYLIEQNYLAYTDEQHAVWAELVGRVLPELEKHAARAYLDGFHIIGLQRDRLPRLASISARLEPRTGWNSTPVSGFLPAPAFFEMLAARRFPTTTWLRSRDSLEYTPEPDIFHDVFGHVPMHANKVFADFLQHYGRVCASIEDEKVLERLGRLFWYTVEFGLIREGSEIKVYGSGLISSHGECMNVTEGHCAVHDFSLDEVLDTPVKVDEFQKVLFAIESFDQMYEAMHAAEQRVLQNSL
;
A
#
# COMPACT_ATOMS: atom_id res chain seq x y z
N MET A 1 14.32 -17.62 -12.50
CA MET A 1 14.56 -16.46 -11.61
C MET A 1 15.41 -16.92 -10.43
N LYS A 2 16.53 -16.27 -10.13
CA LYS A 2 17.26 -16.53 -8.87
C LYS A 2 16.35 -16.02 -7.73
N THR A 3 16.03 -16.88 -6.78
CA THR A 3 15.36 -16.48 -5.54
C THR A 3 16.34 -15.57 -4.81
N GLU A 4 16.09 -14.27 -4.79
CA GLU A 4 16.88 -13.34 -3.97
C GLU A 4 16.71 -13.79 -2.51
N THR A 5 17.82 -14.02 -1.83
CA THR A 5 17.79 -14.46 -0.44
C THR A 5 17.48 -13.26 0.44
N LEU A 6 16.35 -13.28 1.12
CA LEU A 6 16.00 -12.26 2.10
C LEU A 6 16.86 -12.45 3.36
N ILE A 7 17.73 -11.50 3.66
CA ILE A 7 18.65 -11.56 4.82
C ILE A 7 18.09 -10.74 5.98
N ALA A 8 17.77 -9.47 5.74
CA ALA A 8 17.23 -8.58 6.76
C ALA A 8 15.80 -8.95 7.17
N ALA A 9 15.00 -9.43 6.21
CA ALA A 9 13.62 -9.82 6.46
C ALA A 9 13.47 -11.24 7.07
N ALA A 10 14.46 -12.11 6.93
CA ALA A 10 14.37 -13.51 7.35
C ALA A 10 13.85 -13.75 8.79
N PRO A 11 14.27 -12.95 9.81
CA PRO A 11 13.77 -13.13 11.18
C PRO A 11 12.27 -12.85 11.37
N TYR A 12 11.67 -12.14 10.43
CA TYR A 12 10.27 -11.69 10.51
C TYR A 12 9.32 -12.58 9.71
N LEU A 13 9.83 -13.47 8.87
CA LEU A 13 9.01 -14.34 8.03
C LEU A 13 8.33 -15.41 8.90
N ILE A 14 7.02 -15.56 8.68
CA ILE A 14 6.20 -16.57 9.36
C ILE A 14 5.34 -17.32 8.35
N GLU A 15 4.58 -18.32 8.82
CA GLU A 15 3.51 -18.94 8.05
C GLU A 15 2.15 -18.41 8.51
N GLN A 16 1.24 -18.19 7.57
CA GLN A 16 -0.14 -17.90 7.91
C GLN A 16 -0.85 -19.16 8.39
N ASN A 17 -1.18 -19.22 9.68
CA ASN A 17 -2.05 -20.28 10.20
C ASN A 17 -3.52 -19.94 9.91
N TYR A 18 -3.95 -20.14 8.67
CA TYR A 18 -5.31 -19.78 8.24
C TYR A 18 -6.41 -20.51 9.03
N LEU A 19 -6.18 -21.73 9.47
CA LEU A 19 -7.19 -22.53 10.19
C LEU A 19 -7.39 -22.07 11.65
N ALA A 20 -6.52 -21.19 12.15
CA ALA A 20 -6.66 -20.61 13.47
C ALA A 20 -7.62 -19.41 13.51
N TYR A 21 -8.01 -18.84 12.35
CA TYR A 21 -9.00 -17.77 12.33
C TYR A 21 -10.37 -18.28 12.77
N THR A 22 -10.96 -17.55 13.72
CA THR A 22 -12.28 -17.84 14.27
C THR A 22 -13.40 -17.29 13.37
N ASP A 23 -14.62 -17.79 13.55
CA ASP A 23 -15.81 -17.25 12.89
C ASP A 23 -16.02 -15.75 13.22
N GLU A 24 -15.69 -15.35 14.45
CA GLU A 24 -15.73 -13.93 14.85
C GLU A 24 -14.75 -13.07 14.03
N GLN A 25 -13.52 -13.54 13.80
CA GLN A 25 -12.56 -12.81 12.97
C GLN A 25 -13.02 -12.72 11.51
N HIS A 26 -13.63 -13.77 10.98
CA HIS A 26 -14.26 -13.70 9.66
C HIS A 26 -15.42 -12.70 9.62
N ALA A 27 -16.23 -12.62 10.69
CA ALA A 27 -17.32 -11.64 10.79
C ALA A 27 -16.80 -10.20 10.90
N VAL A 28 -15.69 -9.96 11.64
CA VAL A 28 -15.02 -8.65 11.71
C VAL A 28 -14.50 -8.23 10.33
N TRP A 29 -13.86 -9.14 9.59
CA TRP A 29 -13.45 -8.88 8.21
C TRP A 29 -14.63 -8.47 7.33
N ALA A 30 -15.70 -9.24 7.37
CA ALA A 30 -16.92 -8.95 6.60
C ALA A 30 -17.53 -7.59 6.94
N GLU A 31 -17.50 -7.21 8.20
CA GLU A 31 -17.97 -5.91 8.65
C GLU A 31 -17.10 -4.77 8.14
N LEU A 32 -15.76 -4.89 8.23
CA LEU A 32 -14.81 -3.91 7.70
C LEU A 32 -15.00 -3.71 6.19
N VAL A 33 -15.07 -4.81 5.42
CA VAL A 33 -15.33 -4.75 3.98
C VAL A 33 -16.68 -4.09 3.70
N GLY A 34 -17.72 -4.46 4.45
CA GLY A 34 -19.08 -3.92 4.30
C GLY A 34 -19.17 -2.42 4.56
N ARG A 35 -18.30 -1.87 5.42
CA ARG A 35 -18.25 -0.42 5.71
C ARG A 35 -17.58 0.40 4.60
N VAL A 36 -16.54 -0.11 3.99
CA VAL A 36 -15.73 0.68 3.04
C VAL A 36 -16.07 0.41 1.58
N LEU A 37 -16.40 -0.83 1.21
CA LEU A 37 -16.54 -1.24 -0.18
C LEU A 37 -17.65 -0.48 -0.95
N PRO A 38 -18.83 -0.15 -0.38
CA PRO A 38 -19.85 0.61 -1.08
C PRO A 38 -19.40 2.00 -1.54
N GLU A 39 -18.53 2.65 -0.77
CA GLU A 39 -17.94 3.93 -1.15
C GLU A 39 -16.78 3.75 -2.13
N LEU A 40 -15.99 2.71 -1.96
CA LEU A 40 -14.90 2.39 -2.89
C LEU A 40 -15.41 2.03 -4.29
N GLU A 41 -16.55 1.36 -4.42
CA GLU A 41 -17.18 1.09 -5.73
C GLU A 41 -17.50 2.37 -6.51
N LYS A 42 -17.63 3.53 -5.84
CA LYS A 42 -17.88 4.83 -6.45
C LYS A 42 -16.58 5.64 -6.64
N HIS A 43 -15.69 5.56 -5.66
CA HIS A 43 -14.59 6.52 -5.51
C HIS A 43 -13.19 5.93 -5.74
N ALA A 44 -13.04 4.59 -5.70
CA ALA A 44 -11.73 3.99 -5.93
C ALA A 44 -11.33 4.00 -7.41
N ALA A 45 -10.04 4.07 -7.64
CA ALA A 45 -9.44 3.94 -8.97
C ALA A 45 -9.79 2.60 -9.61
N ARG A 46 -9.99 2.60 -10.92
CA ARG A 46 -10.29 1.37 -11.68
C ARG A 46 -9.24 0.29 -11.46
N ALA A 47 -7.97 0.68 -11.38
CA ALA A 47 -6.87 -0.25 -11.14
C ALA A 47 -7.03 -1.00 -9.81
N TYR A 48 -7.50 -0.33 -8.75
CA TYR A 48 -7.79 -0.97 -7.47
C TYR A 48 -8.95 -1.95 -7.57
N LEU A 49 -10.07 -1.54 -8.16
CA LEU A 49 -11.25 -2.39 -8.31
C LEU A 49 -10.97 -3.64 -9.15
N ASP A 50 -10.24 -3.48 -10.24
CA ASP A 50 -9.80 -4.60 -11.07
C ASP A 50 -8.85 -5.53 -10.29
N GLY A 51 -7.92 -4.96 -9.52
CA GLY A 51 -7.00 -5.70 -8.65
C GLY A 51 -7.73 -6.50 -7.59
N PHE A 52 -8.73 -5.92 -6.93
CA PHE A 52 -9.58 -6.60 -5.94
C PHE A 52 -10.20 -7.89 -6.51
N HIS A 53 -10.72 -7.82 -7.74
CA HIS A 53 -11.28 -8.99 -8.42
C HIS A 53 -10.20 -9.99 -8.86
N ILE A 54 -9.09 -9.50 -9.40
CA ILE A 54 -7.97 -10.33 -9.87
C ILE A 54 -7.40 -11.20 -8.76
N ILE A 55 -7.14 -10.61 -7.58
CA ILE A 55 -6.60 -11.37 -6.45
C ILE A 55 -7.66 -12.22 -5.74
N GLY A 56 -8.94 -12.05 -6.10
CA GLY A 56 -10.05 -12.86 -5.62
C GLY A 56 -10.38 -12.67 -4.16
N LEU A 57 -10.33 -11.43 -3.68
CA LEU A 57 -10.75 -11.11 -2.32
C LEU A 57 -12.23 -11.43 -2.14
N GLN A 58 -12.52 -12.10 -1.03
CA GLN A 58 -13.88 -12.39 -0.59
C GLN A 58 -14.36 -11.33 0.39
N ARG A 59 -15.63 -11.00 0.32
CA ARG A 59 -16.23 -9.96 1.18
C ARG A 59 -16.49 -10.46 2.61
N ASP A 60 -16.68 -11.76 2.77
CA ASP A 60 -17.16 -12.41 3.97
C ASP A 60 -16.11 -13.22 4.74
N ARG A 61 -14.88 -13.29 4.22
CA ARG A 61 -13.81 -14.12 4.81
C ARG A 61 -12.44 -13.51 4.70
N LEU A 62 -11.66 -13.65 5.76
CA LEU A 62 -10.22 -13.41 5.75
C LEU A 62 -9.56 -14.15 4.59
N PRO A 63 -8.60 -13.53 3.91
CA PRO A 63 -7.95 -14.12 2.74
C PRO A 63 -6.88 -15.13 3.12
N ARG A 64 -6.67 -16.11 2.22
CA ARG A 64 -5.49 -16.97 2.23
C ARG A 64 -4.38 -16.30 1.41
N LEU A 65 -3.29 -15.89 2.07
CA LEU A 65 -2.19 -15.16 1.41
C LEU A 65 -1.55 -15.98 0.29
N ALA A 66 -1.44 -17.30 0.48
CA ALA A 66 -0.96 -18.19 -0.57
C ALA A 66 -1.84 -18.18 -1.83
N SER A 67 -3.18 -18.06 -1.66
CA SER A 67 -4.10 -17.99 -2.80
C SER A 67 -4.00 -16.65 -3.55
N ILE A 68 -3.75 -15.55 -2.84
CA ILE A 68 -3.48 -14.24 -3.42
C ILE A 68 -2.17 -14.27 -4.20
N SER A 69 -1.10 -14.77 -3.59
CA SER A 69 0.23 -14.90 -4.21
C SER A 69 0.18 -15.72 -5.49
N ALA A 70 -0.53 -16.85 -5.49
CA ALA A 70 -0.71 -17.69 -6.69
C ALA A 70 -1.39 -16.96 -7.85
N ARG A 71 -2.15 -15.88 -7.59
CA ARG A 71 -2.78 -15.06 -8.64
C ARG A 71 -1.91 -13.88 -9.08
N LEU A 72 -1.10 -13.32 -8.17
CA LEU A 72 -0.22 -12.19 -8.45
C LEU A 72 1.08 -12.61 -9.15
N GLU A 73 1.70 -13.72 -8.73
CA GLU A 73 3.00 -14.17 -9.25
C GLU A 73 3.03 -14.29 -10.78
N PRO A 74 2.07 -14.95 -11.45
CA PRO A 74 2.09 -15.07 -12.92
C PRO A 74 1.82 -13.73 -13.61
N ARG A 75 1.27 -12.74 -12.95
CA ARG A 75 0.86 -11.46 -13.53
C ARG A 75 1.94 -10.39 -13.39
N THR A 76 2.45 -10.20 -12.19
CA THR A 76 3.39 -9.12 -11.86
C THR A 76 4.63 -9.61 -11.11
N GLY A 77 4.70 -10.88 -10.75
CA GLY A 77 5.79 -11.45 -9.96
C GLY A 77 5.69 -11.14 -8.46
N TRP A 78 4.65 -10.45 -8.01
CA TRP A 78 4.45 -10.11 -6.61
C TRP A 78 3.81 -11.24 -5.82
N ASN A 79 4.13 -11.30 -4.54
CA ASN A 79 3.38 -12.10 -3.57
C ASN A 79 3.17 -11.36 -2.25
N SER A 80 2.11 -11.76 -1.54
CA SER A 80 1.80 -11.32 -0.18
C SER A 80 2.47 -12.30 0.77
N THR A 81 3.51 -11.82 1.47
CA THR A 81 4.38 -12.68 2.29
C THR A 81 4.07 -12.46 3.77
N PRO A 82 3.65 -13.51 4.51
CA PRO A 82 3.32 -13.39 5.92
C PRO A 82 4.52 -12.96 6.76
N VAL A 83 4.30 -11.97 7.64
CA VAL A 83 5.30 -11.46 8.59
C VAL A 83 4.74 -11.36 10.00
N SER A 84 5.63 -11.38 11.00
CA SER A 84 5.27 -11.41 12.42
C SER A 84 4.75 -10.07 12.96
N GLY A 85 4.83 -8.98 12.19
CA GLY A 85 4.41 -7.63 12.59
C GLY A 85 5.18 -6.56 11.84
N PHE A 86 5.31 -5.39 12.45
CA PHE A 86 6.01 -4.25 11.85
C PHE A 86 7.49 -4.58 11.57
N LEU A 87 7.96 -4.25 10.38
CA LEU A 87 9.34 -4.50 9.95
C LEU A 87 10.19 -3.24 10.09
N PRO A 88 11.47 -3.37 10.48
CA PRO A 88 12.42 -2.27 10.33
C PRO A 88 12.65 -1.95 8.83
N ALA A 89 12.97 -0.70 8.54
CA ALA A 89 13.10 -0.18 7.19
C ALA A 89 13.99 -1.03 6.25
N PRO A 90 15.17 -1.53 6.66
CA PRO A 90 15.98 -2.38 5.78
C PRO A 90 15.28 -3.68 5.37
N ALA A 91 14.55 -4.33 6.28
CA ALA A 91 13.79 -5.55 5.98
C ALA A 91 12.61 -5.25 5.05
N PHE A 92 11.92 -4.13 5.28
CA PHE A 92 10.82 -3.68 4.44
C PHE A 92 11.28 -3.42 3.00
N PHE A 93 12.33 -2.63 2.81
CA PHE A 93 12.86 -2.33 1.47
C PHE A 93 13.41 -3.56 0.75
N GLU A 94 14.08 -4.46 1.48
CA GLU A 94 14.56 -5.73 0.91
C GLU A 94 13.39 -6.57 0.36
N MET A 95 12.27 -6.66 1.10
CA MET A 95 11.09 -7.38 0.66
C MET A 95 10.47 -6.73 -0.58
N LEU A 96 10.30 -5.41 -0.60
CA LEU A 96 9.75 -4.71 -1.77
C LEU A 96 10.64 -4.91 -2.99
N ALA A 97 11.97 -4.81 -2.84
CA ALA A 97 12.93 -5.07 -3.92
C ALA A 97 12.78 -6.47 -4.52
N ALA A 98 12.45 -7.46 -3.68
CA ALA A 98 12.20 -8.85 -4.08
C ALA A 98 10.77 -9.14 -4.54
N ARG A 99 9.92 -8.12 -4.74
CA ARG A 99 8.47 -8.25 -5.05
C ARG A 99 7.69 -9.06 -4.01
N ARG A 100 8.04 -8.91 -2.75
CA ARG A 100 7.34 -9.50 -1.61
C ARG A 100 6.73 -8.40 -0.76
N PHE A 101 5.40 -8.33 -0.73
CA PHE A 101 4.75 -7.38 0.16
C PHE A 101 4.63 -8.00 1.56
N PRO A 102 5.25 -7.39 2.59
CA PRO A 102 5.10 -7.87 3.96
C PRO A 102 3.65 -7.74 4.40
N THR A 103 3.08 -8.81 4.87
CA THR A 103 1.65 -8.87 5.21
C THR A 103 1.49 -9.44 6.60
N THR A 104 0.91 -8.67 7.50
CA THR A 104 0.55 -9.14 8.84
C THR A 104 -0.54 -10.20 8.76
N THR A 105 -0.63 -11.06 9.77
CA THR A 105 -1.63 -12.13 9.82
C THR A 105 -2.66 -11.95 10.93
N TRP A 106 -2.53 -10.92 11.77
CA TRP A 106 -3.52 -10.59 12.78
C TRP A 106 -4.59 -9.64 12.22
N LEU A 107 -5.77 -9.67 12.79
CA LEU A 107 -6.88 -8.77 12.48
C LEU A 107 -7.26 -8.00 13.73
N ARG A 108 -7.56 -6.71 13.58
CA ARG A 108 -8.10 -5.87 14.66
C ARG A 108 -9.37 -6.48 15.26
N SER A 109 -9.61 -6.19 16.53
CA SER A 109 -10.83 -6.61 17.21
C SER A 109 -12.03 -5.76 16.80
N ARG A 110 -13.24 -6.26 17.09
CA ARG A 110 -14.49 -5.52 16.87
C ARG A 110 -14.53 -4.16 17.59
N ASP A 111 -13.83 -4.03 18.71
CA ASP A 111 -13.78 -2.77 19.46
C ASP A 111 -12.84 -1.72 18.83
N SER A 112 -12.07 -2.10 17.80
CA SER A 112 -11.06 -1.26 17.15
C SER A 112 -11.29 -1.09 15.64
N LEU A 113 -12.55 -1.17 15.18
CA LEU A 113 -12.87 -1.15 13.74
C LEU A 113 -12.46 0.15 13.06
N GLU A 114 -12.57 1.29 13.74
CA GLU A 114 -12.28 2.60 13.14
C GLU A 114 -10.77 2.88 13.04
N TYR A 115 -9.99 2.41 14.01
CA TYR A 115 -8.56 2.71 14.09
C TYR A 115 -7.77 1.59 14.76
N THR A 116 -6.58 1.34 14.25
CA THR A 116 -5.56 0.51 14.89
C THR A 116 -4.20 1.18 14.78
N PRO A 117 -3.39 1.19 15.85
CA PRO A 117 -2.08 1.86 15.85
C PRO A 117 -1.04 1.17 14.94
N GLU A 118 -1.23 -0.12 14.66
CA GLU A 118 -0.37 -0.89 13.77
C GLU A 118 -1.19 -1.46 12.60
N PRO A 119 -0.61 -1.57 11.40
CA PRO A 119 -1.29 -2.19 10.26
C PRO A 119 -1.64 -3.64 10.56
N ASP A 120 -2.86 -4.03 10.25
CA ASP A 120 -3.38 -5.40 10.35
C ASP A 120 -3.59 -6.00 8.96
N ILE A 121 -3.99 -7.27 8.90
CA ILE A 121 -4.23 -7.95 7.62
C ILE A 121 -5.30 -7.25 6.77
N PHE A 122 -6.23 -6.50 7.38
CA PHE A 122 -7.20 -5.73 6.61
C PHE A 122 -6.52 -4.58 5.87
N HIS A 123 -5.72 -3.78 6.57
CA HIS A 123 -4.94 -2.71 5.93
C HIS A 123 -3.98 -3.28 4.87
N ASP A 124 -3.19 -4.28 5.24
CA ASP A 124 -2.17 -4.83 4.35
C ASP A 124 -2.78 -5.48 3.10
N VAL A 125 -3.80 -6.33 3.26
CA VAL A 125 -4.34 -7.07 2.12
C VAL A 125 -5.43 -6.30 1.40
N PHE A 126 -6.41 -5.75 2.11
CA PHE A 126 -7.50 -5.03 1.47
C PHE A 126 -7.03 -3.68 0.92
N GLY A 127 -6.18 -2.97 1.67
CA GLY A 127 -5.65 -1.67 1.26
C GLY A 127 -4.61 -1.75 0.14
N HIS A 128 -3.51 -2.49 0.36
CA HIS A 128 -2.35 -2.48 -0.54
C HIS A 128 -2.41 -3.49 -1.68
N VAL A 129 -2.74 -4.74 -1.37
CA VAL A 129 -2.43 -5.86 -2.28
C VAL A 129 -3.17 -5.83 -3.63
N PRO A 130 -4.41 -5.31 -3.76
CA PRO A 130 -5.05 -5.16 -5.06
C PRO A 130 -4.23 -4.37 -6.08
N MET A 131 -3.54 -3.31 -5.64
CA MET A 131 -2.72 -2.48 -6.52
C MET A 131 -1.51 -3.22 -7.11
N HIS A 132 -1.02 -4.27 -6.46
CA HIS A 132 0.07 -5.09 -6.99
C HIS A 132 -0.31 -5.86 -8.26
N ALA A 133 -1.61 -5.95 -8.61
CA ALA A 133 -2.06 -6.51 -9.88
C ALA A 133 -1.87 -5.54 -11.07
N ASN A 134 -1.68 -4.24 -10.82
CA ASN A 134 -1.33 -3.26 -11.84
C ASN A 134 0.19 -3.28 -12.08
N LYS A 135 0.59 -3.51 -13.34
CA LYS A 135 2.01 -3.72 -13.66
C LYS A 135 2.87 -2.49 -13.37
N VAL A 136 2.41 -1.30 -13.71
CA VAL A 136 3.19 -0.06 -13.54
C VAL A 136 3.37 0.26 -12.06
N PHE A 137 2.30 0.15 -11.26
CA PHE A 137 2.37 0.29 -9.80
C PHE A 137 3.31 -0.76 -9.18
N ALA A 138 3.22 -2.01 -9.62
CA ALA A 138 4.06 -3.10 -9.16
C ALA A 138 5.55 -2.87 -9.47
N ASP A 139 5.86 -2.35 -10.66
CA ASP A 139 7.23 -2.00 -11.07
C ASP A 139 7.76 -0.78 -10.29
N PHE A 140 6.92 0.25 -10.07
CA PHE A 140 7.24 1.38 -9.20
C PHE A 140 7.61 0.94 -7.79
N LEU A 141 6.79 0.12 -7.17
CA LEU A 141 7.00 -0.29 -5.77
C LEU A 141 8.27 -1.14 -5.61
N GLN A 142 8.59 -2.00 -6.59
CA GLN A 142 9.87 -2.73 -6.60
C GLN A 142 11.04 -1.77 -6.77
N HIS A 143 10.94 -0.79 -7.69
CA HIS A 143 11.99 0.21 -7.90
C HIS A 143 12.22 1.02 -6.62
N TYR A 144 11.15 1.49 -5.98
CA TYR A 144 11.22 2.16 -4.69
C TYR A 144 12.00 1.34 -3.65
N GLY A 145 11.64 0.06 -3.50
CA GLY A 145 12.33 -0.85 -2.57
C GLY A 145 13.82 -0.98 -2.88
N ARG A 146 14.20 -1.11 -4.15
CA ARG A 146 15.61 -1.22 -4.57
C ARG A 146 16.40 0.05 -4.27
N VAL A 147 15.86 1.21 -4.58
CA VAL A 147 16.52 2.49 -4.33
C VAL A 147 16.68 2.72 -2.84
N CYS A 148 15.60 2.58 -2.06
CA CYS A 148 15.66 2.78 -0.61
C CYS A 148 16.59 1.79 0.10
N ALA A 149 16.68 0.54 -0.36
CA ALA A 149 17.60 -0.46 0.20
C ALA A 149 19.09 -0.11 0.00
N SER A 150 19.42 0.79 -0.92
CA SER A 150 20.79 1.23 -1.21
C SER A 150 21.19 2.53 -0.49
N ILE A 151 20.28 3.14 0.28
CA ILE A 151 20.47 4.45 0.92
C ILE A 151 20.72 4.26 2.42
N GLU A 152 21.78 4.88 2.92
CA GLU A 152 22.12 4.93 4.35
C GLU A 152 21.73 6.27 5.00
N ASP A 153 21.55 7.34 4.21
CA ASP A 153 21.21 8.68 4.71
C ASP A 153 19.73 8.73 5.13
N GLU A 154 19.48 8.84 6.44
CA GLU A 154 18.15 8.89 7.03
C GLU A 154 17.30 10.07 6.51
N LYS A 155 17.91 11.21 6.17
CA LYS A 155 17.18 12.37 5.66
C LYS A 155 16.68 12.14 4.24
N VAL A 156 17.48 11.45 3.43
CA VAL A 156 17.09 11.04 2.09
C VAL A 156 15.97 10.01 2.17
N LEU A 157 16.09 9.01 3.08
CA LEU A 157 15.03 8.04 3.32
C LEU A 157 13.74 8.68 3.83
N GLU A 158 13.81 9.69 4.69
CA GLU A 158 12.63 10.44 5.14
C GLU A 158 11.91 11.12 3.96
N ARG A 159 12.65 11.79 3.06
CA ARG A 159 12.06 12.41 1.87
C ARG A 159 11.43 11.39 0.94
N LEU A 160 12.09 10.27 0.68
CA LEU A 160 11.52 9.16 -0.10
C LEU A 160 10.33 8.51 0.62
N GLY A 161 10.32 8.49 1.94
CA GLY A 161 9.18 8.10 2.75
C GLY A 161 7.94 8.96 2.49
N ARG A 162 8.11 10.27 2.24
CA ARG A 162 7.01 11.15 1.83
C ARG A 162 6.46 10.79 0.44
N LEU A 163 7.33 10.40 -0.50
CA LEU A 163 6.89 9.89 -1.80
C LEU A 163 6.04 8.62 -1.63
N PHE A 164 6.47 7.67 -0.78
CA PHE A 164 5.67 6.49 -0.46
C PHE A 164 4.33 6.87 0.16
N TRP A 165 4.34 7.79 1.14
CA TRP A 165 3.14 8.24 1.83
C TRP A 165 2.10 8.84 0.88
N TYR A 166 2.51 9.81 0.06
CA TYR A 166 1.60 10.51 -0.84
C TYR A 166 1.27 9.76 -2.14
N THR A 167 1.83 8.57 -2.32
CA THR A 167 1.50 7.68 -3.46
C THR A 167 0.93 6.35 -3.01
N VAL A 168 1.69 5.53 -2.28
CA VAL A 168 1.27 4.17 -1.91
C VAL A 168 0.21 4.19 -0.80
N GLU A 169 0.38 5.07 0.21
CA GLU A 169 -0.54 5.15 1.35
C GLU A 169 -1.74 6.05 1.09
N PHE A 170 -1.54 7.24 0.56
CA PHE A 170 -2.58 8.26 0.40
C PHE A 170 -2.69 8.77 -1.05
N GLY A 171 -2.38 7.91 -2.02
CA GLY A 171 -2.37 8.27 -3.42
C GLY A 171 -3.76 8.49 -4.01
N LEU A 172 -3.84 9.53 -4.83
CA LEU A 172 -5.00 9.88 -5.66
C LEU A 172 -4.60 9.85 -7.13
N ILE A 173 -5.56 9.52 -7.99
CA ILE A 173 -5.37 9.52 -9.44
C ILE A 173 -6.53 10.23 -10.14
N ARG A 174 -6.22 10.94 -11.22
CA ARG A 174 -7.23 11.56 -12.07
C ARG A 174 -7.71 10.58 -13.13
N GLU A 175 -8.98 10.21 -13.09
CA GLU A 175 -9.64 9.40 -14.11
C GLU A 175 -10.72 10.22 -14.82
N GLY A 176 -10.41 10.73 -16.00
CA GLY A 176 -11.26 11.69 -16.69
C GLY A 176 -11.35 13.02 -15.94
N SER A 177 -12.56 13.42 -15.53
CA SER A 177 -12.80 14.62 -14.72
C SER A 177 -12.86 14.37 -13.22
N GLU A 178 -12.70 13.11 -12.79
CA GLU A 178 -12.88 12.73 -11.38
C GLU A 178 -11.54 12.41 -10.73
N ILE A 179 -11.45 12.69 -9.43
CA ILE A 179 -10.37 12.22 -8.57
C ILE A 179 -10.79 10.91 -7.96
N LYS A 180 -9.93 9.88 -8.10
CA LYS A 180 -10.15 8.54 -7.55
C LYS A 180 -9.08 8.19 -6.52
N VAL A 181 -9.46 7.44 -5.49
CA VAL A 181 -8.56 6.98 -4.43
C VAL A 181 -7.93 5.65 -4.82
N TYR A 182 -6.63 5.48 -4.58
CA TYR A 182 -5.95 4.20 -4.73
C TYR A 182 -4.97 3.88 -3.59
N GLY A 183 -4.61 4.88 -2.79
CA GLY A 183 -3.72 4.72 -1.65
C GLY A 183 -4.35 3.86 -0.55
N SER A 184 -3.57 2.96 0.03
CA SER A 184 -4.04 1.96 1.00
C SER A 184 -4.68 2.55 2.25
N GLY A 185 -4.14 3.67 2.76
CA GLY A 185 -4.70 4.40 3.89
C GLY A 185 -6.09 4.96 3.61
N LEU A 186 -6.34 5.42 2.36
CA LEU A 186 -7.66 5.88 1.92
C LEU A 186 -8.61 4.70 1.69
N ILE A 187 -8.11 3.61 1.14
CA ILE A 187 -8.89 2.40 0.81
C ILE A 187 -9.34 1.67 2.08
N SER A 188 -8.46 1.52 3.06
CA SER A 188 -8.74 0.74 4.27
C SER A 188 -9.35 1.54 5.44
N SER A 189 -9.51 2.85 5.27
CA SER A 189 -10.11 3.76 6.26
C SER A 189 -11.33 4.45 5.68
N HIS A 190 -12.52 4.14 6.22
CA HIS A 190 -13.75 4.83 5.82
C HIS A 190 -13.64 6.34 6.06
N GLY A 191 -13.10 6.75 7.22
CA GLY A 191 -12.97 8.16 7.58
C GLY A 191 -12.06 8.95 6.64
N GLU A 192 -10.88 8.39 6.28
CA GLU A 192 -9.96 9.04 5.33
C GLU A 192 -10.53 9.09 3.91
N CYS A 193 -11.20 8.03 3.47
CA CYS A 193 -11.89 8.04 2.18
C CYS A 193 -12.92 9.16 2.10
N MET A 194 -13.78 9.28 3.12
CA MET A 194 -14.80 10.34 3.20
C MET A 194 -14.18 11.74 3.31
N ASN A 195 -13.10 11.90 4.09
CA ASN A 195 -12.39 13.16 4.21
C ASN A 195 -11.98 13.74 2.84
N VAL A 196 -11.53 12.87 1.93
CA VAL A 196 -11.15 13.26 0.56
C VAL A 196 -12.37 13.47 -0.32
N THR A 197 -13.29 12.50 -0.34
CA THR A 197 -14.41 12.49 -1.30
C THR A 197 -15.47 13.56 -1.00
N GLU A 198 -15.58 14.00 0.25
CA GLU A 198 -16.42 15.12 0.69
C GLU A 198 -15.74 16.48 0.57
N GLY A 199 -14.47 16.52 0.11
CA GLY A 199 -13.75 17.77 -0.14
C GLY A 199 -13.21 18.44 1.12
N HIS A 200 -12.99 17.71 2.20
CA HIS A 200 -12.38 18.23 3.44
C HIS A 200 -10.84 18.26 3.39
N CYS A 201 -10.26 17.64 2.36
CA CYS A 201 -8.82 17.61 2.07
C CYS A 201 -8.52 18.44 0.82
N ALA A 202 -7.46 19.26 0.84
CA ALA A 202 -6.97 19.93 -0.36
C ALA A 202 -6.27 18.92 -1.28
N VAL A 203 -6.65 18.91 -2.57
CA VAL A 203 -6.05 18.03 -3.56
C VAL A 203 -5.26 18.88 -4.56
N HIS A 204 -3.95 18.64 -4.62
CA HIS A 204 -3.04 19.28 -5.56
C HIS A 204 -2.69 18.32 -6.71
N ASP A 205 -2.28 18.89 -7.85
CA ASP A 205 -1.67 18.10 -8.91
C ASP A 205 -0.32 17.56 -8.41
N PHE A 206 0.00 16.32 -8.78
CA PHE A 206 1.23 15.69 -8.33
C PHE A 206 2.48 16.41 -8.83
N SER A 207 3.34 16.80 -7.90
CA SER A 207 4.68 17.33 -8.14
C SER A 207 5.68 16.61 -7.23
N LEU A 208 6.74 16.04 -7.82
CA LEU A 208 7.76 15.36 -7.04
C LEU A 208 8.39 16.29 -5.99
N ASP A 209 8.67 17.54 -6.36
CA ASP A 209 9.29 18.51 -5.44
C ASP A 209 8.36 18.82 -4.27
N GLU A 210 7.08 19.11 -4.54
CA GLU A 210 6.11 19.38 -3.48
C GLU A 210 5.91 18.16 -2.56
N VAL A 211 5.80 16.97 -3.14
CA VAL A 211 5.64 15.72 -2.37
C VAL A 211 6.84 15.49 -1.45
N LEU A 212 8.07 15.64 -1.96
CA LEU A 212 9.29 15.44 -1.17
C LEU A 212 9.44 16.47 -0.05
N ASP A 213 8.86 17.65 -0.18
CA ASP A 213 8.98 18.76 0.78
C ASP A 213 7.77 18.87 1.74
N THR A 214 6.64 18.21 1.43
CA THR A 214 5.44 18.26 2.28
C THR A 214 5.57 17.31 3.48
N PRO A 215 5.53 17.81 4.73
CA PRO A 215 5.61 16.97 5.92
C PRO A 215 4.40 16.02 6.04
N VAL A 216 4.66 14.81 6.52
CA VAL A 216 3.64 13.80 6.80
C VAL A 216 3.16 13.91 8.24
N LYS A 217 1.85 13.71 8.46
CA LYS A 217 1.24 13.58 9.76
C LYS A 217 0.42 12.29 9.80
N VAL A 218 0.75 11.40 10.73
CA VAL A 218 0.18 10.04 10.79
C VAL A 218 -1.00 9.91 11.77
N ASP A 219 -1.19 10.91 12.63
CA ASP A 219 -2.13 10.91 13.76
C ASP A 219 -3.34 11.84 13.57
N GLU A 220 -3.46 12.47 12.41
CA GLU A 220 -4.61 13.30 12.03
C GLU A 220 -5.03 13.03 10.59
N PHE A 221 -6.28 13.35 10.25
CA PHE A 221 -6.76 13.29 8.87
C PHE A 221 -5.90 14.13 7.94
N GLN A 222 -5.63 13.59 6.75
CA GLN A 222 -4.80 14.27 5.77
C GLN A 222 -5.46 15.56 5.31
N LYS A 223 -4.69 16.66 5.33
CA LYS A 223 -5.17 18.01 4.94
C LYS A 223 -4.81 18.36 3.50
N VAL A 224 -3.74 17.76 3.00
CA VAL A 224 -3.23 17.96 1.63
C VAL A 224 -2.85 16.60 1.06
N LEU A 225 -3.32 16.33 -0.16
CA LEU A 225 -2.97 15.13 -0.93
C LEU A 225 -2.65 15.52 -2.37
N PHE A 226 -2.04 14.58 -3.10
CA PHE A 226 -1.59 14.80 -4.47
C PHE A 226 -2.24 13.79 -5.42
N ALA A 227 -2.76 14.30 -6.55
CA ALA A 227 -3.35 13.46 -7.58
C ALA A 227 -2.38 13.30 -8.76
N ILE A 228 -2.03 12.05 -9.08
CA ILE A 228 -1.28 11.71 -10.30
C ILE A 228 -2.21 11.70 -11.50
N GLU A 229 -1.66 11.97 -12.69
CA GLU A 229 -2.37 11.82 -13.97
C GLU A 229 -2.36 10.36 -14.47
N SER A 230 -1.34 9.59 -14.10
CA SER A 230 -1.19 8.17 -14.45
C SER A 230 -0.21 7.48 -13.53
N PHE A 231 -0.25 6.15 -13.48
CA PHE A 231 0.79 5.37 -12.78
C PHE A 231 2.16 5.48 -13.45
N ASP A 232 2.23 5.79 -14.75
CA ASP A 232 3.48 6.07 -15.44
C ASP A 232 4.14 7.35 -14.89
N GLN A 233 3.38 8.41 -14.60
CA GLN A 233 3.90 9.61 -13.94
C GLN A 233 4.55 9.29 -12.59
N MET A 234 3.92 8.44 -11.79
CA MET A 234 4.47 8.00 -10.50
C MET A 234 5.77 7.21 -10.70
N TYR A 235 5.81 6.32 -11.70
CA TYR A 235 7.00 5.54 -12.03
C TYR A 235 8.16 6.43 -12.51
N GLU A 236 7.88 7.42 -13.36
CA GLU A 236 8.86 8.42 -13.82
C GLU A 236 9.37 9.29 -12.67
N ALA A 237 8.49 9.66 -11.73
CA ALA A 237 8.89 10.41 -10.54
C ALA A 237 9.89 9.63 -9.67
N MET A 238 9.72 8.30 -9.55
CA MET A 238 10.68 7.47 -8.82
C MET A 238 12.05 7.43 -9.52
N HIS A 239 12.08 7.37 -10.86
CA HIS A 239 13.33 7.48 -11.62
C HIS A 239 13.99 8.84 -11.43
N ALA A 240 13.22 9.92 -11.44
CA ALA A 240 13.76 11.26 -11.18
C ALA A 240 14.31 11.38 -9.74
N ALA A 241 13.65 10.80 -8.76
CA ALA A 241 14.12 10.76 -7.38
C ALA A 241 15.45 9.97 -7.27
N GLU A 242 15.55 8.80 -7.91
CA GLU A 242 16.79 8.02 -7.97
C GLU A 242 17.96 8.83 -8.57
N GLN A 243 17.73 9.53 -9.68
CA GLN A 243 18.78 10.37 -10.28
C GLN A 243 19.25 11.48 -9.33
N ARG A 244 18.35 12.08 -8.56
CA ARG A 244 18.70 13.08 -7.55
C ARG A 244 19.52 12.48 -6.40
N VAL A 245 19.19 11.26 -5.97
CA VAL A 245 19.98 10.51 -4.97
C VAL A 245 21.41 10.31 -5.50
N LEU A 246 21.57 9.82 -6.72
CA LEU A 246 22.89 9.58 -7.35
C LEU A 246 23.71 10.86 -7.52
N GLN A 247 23.05 12.00 -7.64
CA GLN A 247 23.68 13.34 -7.78
C GLN A 247 23.88 14.05 -6.43
N ASN A 248 23.51 13.42 -5.30
CA ASN A 248 23.48 14.04 -3.98
C ASN A 248 22.66 15.34 -3.93
N SER A 249 21.53 15.37 -4.63
CA SER A 249 20.66 16.56 -4.78
C SER A 249 19.23 16.33 -4.27
N LEU A 250 19.01 15.22 -3.57
CA LEU A 250 17.74 14.93 -2.91
C LEU A 250 17.71 15.42 -1.47
#